data_d3975829f427c3b9c94bb1928afcd3bb
#
_entry.id   d3975829f427c3b9c94bb1928afcd3bb
#
_cell.length_a   1.000
_cell.length_b   1.000
_cell.length_c   1.000
_cell.angle_alpha   90.00
_cell.angle_beta   90.00
_cell.angle_gamma   90.00
#
_symmetry.space_group_name_H-M   'P 1'
#
loop_
_entity.id
_entity.type
_entity.pdbx_description
1 polymer ?
#
loop_
_entity_poly.entity_id
_entity_poly.type
_entity_poly.pdbx_seq_one_letter_code
_entity_poly.pdbx_strand_id
1 'polypeptide(L)'
;MAITSSISRDAKSRSSILSKNVFRAETSSSNRSGRDVQRIQLHDVRRQATAQSLVPCIVDGLKSERRQSPPLLLWNDRGLSLFDAVLDSPDYYPATREWSLLHNAVRKISYSISSGDRLIELGAGNMKKTALILHTLQAQHKHVQYFACDVDRSALRRCIRELQKLFPAKSSNIKIQGLLGTYEDCAAWLKCNKSNSHTSLMWLGNSMANFTPREASEYIRSFLSSGSSMIIALDGCQDQEQIARSYEGQCNREFVLNGLPHANQLLGTNAFDINDWEFVGRWNSKLWMHESFYVARKDLALTVCGETYHFRMGETIRSIRSGKWPKMKVMEICREAGGKVMDSWMNCEETYGVYLVGKH
;
A
#
# COMPACT_ATOMS: atom_id res chain seq x y z
N MET A 1 -11.68 16.92 51.92
CA MET A 1 -12.39 15.64 51.88
C MET A 1 -12.26 15.11 50.50
N ALA A 2 -11.57 14.00 50.39
CA ALA A 2 -11.26 13.30 49.14
C ALA A 2 -12.45 12.46 48.69
N ILE A 3 -12.74 12.39 47.38
CA ILE A 3 -13.15 11.22 46.69
C ILE A 3 -12.51 11.28 45.28
N THR A 4 -11.47 10.48 45.12
CA THR A 4 -10.70 10.29 43.91
C THR A 4 -11.24 9.10 43.10
N SER A 5 -11.42 9.30 41.84
CA SER A 5 -10.92 8.53 40.68
C SER A 5 -10.73 7.03 40.85
N SER A 6 -11.51 6.26 40.15
CA SER A 6 -11.17 4.92 39.65
C SER A 6 -11.97 4.55 38.40
N ILE A 7 -11.64 5.11 37.26
CA ILE A 7 -12.07 4.59 35.93
C ILE A 7 -10.98 5.00 34.94
N SER A 8 -9.92 4.23 34.80
CA SER A 8 -9.00 4.32 33.66
C SER A 8 -7.90 3.25 33.66
N ARG A 9 -8.23 1.98 33.80
CA ARG A 9 -7.22 0.90 33.56
C ARG A 9 -7.70 -0.28 32.70
N ASP A 10 -8.98 -0.38 32.37
CA ASP A 10 -9.48 -1.56 31.66
C ASP A 10 -9.57 -1.46 30.12
N ALA A 11 -9.39 -0.28 29.54
CA ALA A 11 -9.49 -0.11 28.08
C ALA A 11 -8.24 -0.59 27.30
N LYS A 12 -7.05 -0.56 27.92
CA LYS A 12 -5.80 -0.97 27.25
C LYS A 12 -5.57 -2.47 27.20
N SER A 13 -6.16 -3.24 28.13
CA SER A 13 -5.98 -4.70 28.15
C SER A 13 -6.91 -5.46 27.18
N ARG A 14 -8.05 -4.89 26.83
CA ARG A 14 -9.00 -5.52 25.90
C ARG A 14 -8.62 -5.38 24.43
N SER A 15 -7.88 -4.34 24.05
CA SER A 15 -7.41 -4.15 22.68
C SER A 15 -6.33 -5.15 22.27
N SER A 16 -5.43 -5.52 23.18
CA SER A 16 -4.33 -6.46 22.91
C SER A 16 -4.78 -7.94 22.85
N ILE A 17 -5.92 -8.28 23.44
CA ILE A 17 -6.44 -9.65 23.48
C ILE A 17 -7.23 -9.98 22.20
N LEU A 18 -7.93 -9.02 21.62
CA LEU A 18 -8.70 -9.22 20.39
C LEU A 18 -7.81 -9.36 19.14
N SER A 19 -6.63 -8.73 19.12
CA SER A 19 -5.71 -8.87 17.99
C SER A 19 -4.97 -10.22 17.95
N LYS A 20 -4.86 -10.93 19.08
CA LYS A 20 -4.17 -12.23 19.17
C LYS A 20 -5.06 -13.45 18.95
N ASN A 21 -6.38 -13.33 19.10
CA ASN A 21 -7.28 -14.47 19.04
C ASN A 21 -7.88 -14.76 17.66
N VAL A 22 -7.74 -13.89 16.67
CA VAL A 22 -8.24 -14.15 15.31
C VAL A 22 -7.28 -15.09 14.51
N PHE A 23 -6.05 -15.33 14.98
CA PHE A 23 -5.05 -16.14 14.29
C PHE A 23 -4.53 -17.37 15.07
N ARG A 24 -5.14 -17.76 16.18
CA ARG A 24 -4.86 -19.08 16.80
C ARG A 24 -5.82 -20.12 16.25
N ALA A 25 -5.48 -20.70 15.12
CA ALA A 25 -5.99 -22.01 14.74
C ALA A 25 -5.29 -23.06 15.61
N GLU A 26 -6.07 -23.83 16.34
CA GLU A 26 -5.61 -24.93 17.18
C GLU A 26 -4.84 -25.95 16.35
N THR A 27 -3.58 -26.19 16.72
CA THR A 27 -2.82 -27.34 16.25
C THR A 27 -3.23 -28.55 17.08
N SER A 28 -4.27 -29.28 16.63
CA SER A 28 -4.49 -30.66 17.05
C SER A 28 -3.97 -31.62 15.99
N SER A 29 -3.14 -32.52 16.45
CA SER A 29 -2.44 -33.57 15.71
C SER A 29 -3.36 -34.57 15.01
N SER A 30 -2.82 -35.12 13.93
CA SER A 30 -3.10 -36.39 13.24
C SER A 30 -4.13 -36.35 12.12
N ASN A 31 -3.68 -36.46 10.91
CA ASN A 31 -3.80 -37.55 9.95
C ASN A 31 -3.29 -37.10 8.55
N ARG A 32 -2.30 -37.83 8.04
CA ARG A 32 -1.85 -37.69 6.64
C ARG A 32 -2.92 -38.24 5.69
N SER A 33 -3.79 -37.37 5.24
CA SER A 33 -4.58 -37.58 4.02
C SER A 33 -4.22 -36.48 3.04
N GLY A 34 -4.00 -36.82 1.76
CA GLY A 34 -3.50 -35.93 0.73
C GLY A 34 -4.20 -34.57 0.74
N ARG A 35 -3.49 -33.53 1.18
CA ARG A 35 -3.98 -32.16 1.09
C ARG A 35 -3.96 -31.80 -0.39
N ASP A 36 -5.13 -31.67 -0.96
CA ASP A 36 -5.38 -31.08 -2.26
C ASP A 36 -4.79 -29.65 -2.23
N VAL A 37 -3.51 -29.51 -2.57
CA VAL A 37 -2.84 -28.20 -2.61
C VAL A 37 -3.45 -27.43 -3.77
N GLN A 38 -4.38 -26.53 -3.47
CA GLN A 38 -5.01 -25.69 -4.47
C GLN A 38 -3.92 -24.97 -5.29
N ARG A 39 -3.91 -25.21 -6.61
CA ARG A 39 -2.92 -24.61 -7.53
C ARG A 39 -3.07 -23.09 -7.52
N ILE A 40 -1.98 -22.37 -7.24
CA ILE A 40 -1.96 -20.92 -7.31
C ILE A 40 -2.18 -20.48 -8.75
N GLN A 41 -3.24 -19.70 -8.97
CA GLN A 41 -3.53 -19.04 -10.24
C GLN A 41 -2.86 -17.67 -10.24
N LEU A 42 -1.73 -17.55 -10.94
CA LEU A 42 -0.95 -16.31 -11.05
C LEU A 42 -0.82 -15.95 -12.53
N HIS A 43 -1.34 -14.79 -12.87
CA HIS A 43 -1.22 -14.20 -14.22
C HIS A 43 -0.05 -13.21 -14.21
N ASP A 44 0.96 -13.48 -15.02
CA ASP A 44 2.05 -12.55 -15.26
C ASP A 44 1.59 -11.54 -16.31
N VAL A 45 1.27 -10.32 -15.88
CA VAL A 45 0.71 -9.26 -16.72
C VAL A 45 1.74 -8.19 -17.08
N ARG A 46 3.00 -8.42 -16.68
CA ARG A 46 4.11 -7.50 -16.96
C ARG A 46 4.31 -7.37 -18.47
N ARG A 47 4.30 -6.14 -18.93
CA ARG A 47 4.71 -5.84 -20.31
C ARG A 47 6.24 -5.91 -20.40
N GLN A 48 6.79 -6.17 -21.58
CA GLN A 48 8.24 -6.25 -21.76
C GLN A 48 8.99 -5.02 -21.24
N ALA A 49 8.38 -3.83 -21.34
CA ALA A 49 8.95 -2.58 -20.81
C ALA A 49 9.03 -2.55 -19.26
N THR A 50 8.09 -3.17 -18.55
CA THR A 50 8.03 -3.17 -17.07
C THR A 50 8.73 -4.37 -16.44
N ALA A 51 9.08 -5.40 -17.23
CA ALA A 51 10.00 -6.45 -16.80
C ALA A 51 11.46 -5.96 -16.72
N GLN A 52 11.73 -4.71 -17.12
CA GLN A 52 13.07 -4.12 -17.08
C GLN A 52 13.50 -3.81 -15.65
N SER A 53 14.83 -3.92 -15.45
CA SER A 53 15.51 -3.51 -14.22
C SER A 53 15.14 -2.07 -13.80
N LEU A 54 15.09 -1.80 -12.48
CA LEU A 54 14.95 -0.45 -11.95
C LEU A 54 16.20 0.43 -12.20
N VAL A 55 17.27 -0.15 -12.74
CA VAL A 55 18.53 0.55 -12.99
C VAL A 55 18.36 1.81 -13.86
N PRO A 56 17.65 1.80 -14.98
CA PRO A 56 17.39 3.02 -15.74
C PRO A 56 16.68 4.09 -14.91
N CYS A 57 15.69 3.71 -14.10
CA CYS A 57 14.95 4.66 -13.24
C CYS A 57 15.84 5.28 -12.16
N ILE A 58 16.84 4.53 -11.63
CA ILE A 58 17.83 5.06 -10.68
C ILE A 58 18.69 6.12 -11.38
N VAL A 59 19.22 5.80 -12.57
CA VAL A 59 20.06 6.70 -13.35
C VAL A 59 19.30 7.99 -13.73
N ASP A 60 18.09 7.85 -14.26
CA ASP A 60 17.23 8.98 -14.64
C ASP A 60 16.90 9.86 -13.43
N GLY A 61 16.65 9.23 -12.28
CA GLY A 61 16.38 9.93 -11.04
C GLY A 61 17.59 10.73 -10.53
N LEU A 62 18.82 10.21 -10.69
CA LEU A 62 20.04 10.91 -10.33
C LEU A 62 20.36 12.09 -11.28
N LYS A 63 19.96 11.98 -12.57
CA LYS A 63 20.11 13.02 -13.58
C LYS A 63 19.09 14.15 -13.46
N SER A 64 17.97 13.90 -12.78
CA SER A 64 16.90 14.89 -12.68
C SER A 64 17.35 16.13 -11.90
N GLU A 65 16.86 17.31 -12.26
CA GLU A 65 17.14 18.58 -11.56
C GLU A 65 16.85 18.48 -10.06
N ARG A 66 15.75 17.82 -9.73
CA ARG A 66 15.39 17.43 -8.34
C ARG A 66 15.63 15.94 -8.18
N ARG A 67 16.83 15.58 -7.75
CA ARG A 67 17.25 14.19 -7.64
C ARG A 67 16.25 13.36 -6.84
N GLN A 68 15.95 12.18 -7.36
CA GLN A 68 15.01 11.25 -6.75
C GLN A 68 15.41 9.79 -7.01
N SER A 69 14.97 8.91 -6.15
CA SER A 69 15.07 7.47 -6.36
C SER A 69 13.70 6.86 -6.65
N PRO A 70 13.63 5.75 -7.41
CA PRO A 70 12.38 5.05 -7.61
C PRO A 70 11.82 4.55 -6.26
N PRO A 71 10.56 4.86 -5.89
CA PRO A 71 9.97 4.36 -4.64
C PRO A 71 9.94 2.84 -4.54
N LEU A 72 9.96 2.12 -5.67
CA LEU A 72 10.02 0.66 -5.73
C LEU A 72 11.29 0.08 -5.08
N LEU A 73 12.35 0.87 -4.89
CA LEU A 73 13.54 0.44 -4.15
C LEU A 73 13.27 0.10 -2.69
N LEU A 74 12.16 0.58 -2.13
CA LEU A 74 11.81 0.31 -0.72
C LEU A 74 11.13 -1.06 -0.53
N TRP A 75 10.65 -1.71 -1.60
CA TRP A 75 9.69 -2.82 -1.56
C TRP A 75 10.29 -4.19 -1.92
N ASN A 76 11.58 -4.42 -1.66
CA ASN A 76 12.16 -5.77 -1.69
C ASN A 76 11.74 -6.57 -0.44
N ASP A 77 12.07 -7.86 -0.35
CA ASP A 77 11.71 -8.73 0.78
C ASP A 77 12.09 -8.13 2.15
N ARG A 78 13.28 -7.51 2.26
CA ARG A 78 13.70 -6.80 3.47
C ARG A 78 12.84 -5.57 3.74
N GLY A 79 12.56 -4.79 2.71
CA GLY A 79 11.70 -3.60 2.81
C GLY A 79 10.29 -3.94 3.26
N LEU A 80 9.70 -5.02 2.76
CA LEU A 80 8.39 -5.51 3.21
C LEU A 80 8.41 -5.85 4.71
N SER A 81 9.45 -6.54 5.18
CA SER A 81 9.60 -6.86 6.62
C SER A 81 9.79 -5.62 7.48
N LEU A 82 10.54 -4.61 6.99
CA LEU A 82 10.72 -3.33 7.68
C LEU A 82 9.40 -2.53 7.70
N PHE A 83 8.62 -2.58 6.62
CA PHE A 83 7.33 -1.92 6.58
C PHE A 83 6.29 -2.60 7.49
N ASP A 84 6.34 -3.91 7.67
CA ASP A 84 5.53 -4.58 8.70
C ASP A 84 5.85 -4.03 10.10
N ALA A 85 7.13 -3.76 10.40
CA ALA A 85 7.51 -3.11 11.66
C ALA A 85 7.00 -1.66 11.75
N VAL A 86 6.95 -0.92 10.64
CA VAL A 86 6.31 0.41 10.59
C VAL A 86 4.82 0.31 10.90
N LEU A 87 4.11 -0.64 10.29
CA LEU A 87 2.67 -0.86 10.52
C LEU A 87 2.34 -1.24 11.97
N ASP A 88 3.25 -1.95 12.64
CA ASP A 88 3.11 -2.37 14.04
C ASP A 88 3.57 -1.28 15.04
N SER A 89 4.20 -0.19 14.56
CA SER A 89 4.64 0.93 15.40
C SER A 89 3.43 1.70 15.97
N PRO A 90 3.40 1.97 17.29
CA PRO A 90 2.32 2.76 17.90
C PRO A 90 2.25 4.20 17.39
N ASP A 91 3.35 4.74 16.86
CA ASP A 91 3.42 6.09 16.33
C ASP A 91 2.86 6.17 14.89
N TYR A 92 2.74 5.05 14.19
CA TYR A 92 2.24 5.03 12.82
C TYR A 92 0.71 5.03 12.78
N TYR A 93 0.11 6.20 13.09
CA TYR A 93 -1.35 6.38 13.16
C TYR A 93 -2.11 5.96 11.89
N PRO A 94 -1.57 6.04 10.63
CA PRO A 94 -2.36 5.69 9.46
C PRO A 94 -2.87 4.24 9.48
N ALA A 95 -2.05 3.30 9.98
CA ALA A 95 -2.45 1.89 10.08
C ALA A 95 -3.62 1.69 11.04
N THR A 96 -3.58 2.31 12.22
CA THR A 96 -4.63 2.19 13.25
C THR A 96 -5.92 2.89 12.82
N ARG A 97 -5.83 4.07 12.18
CA ARG A 97 -7.00 4.80 11.67
C ARG A 97 -7.70 4.03 10.56
N GLU A 98 -6.94 3.54 9.58
CA GLU A 98 -7.49 2.74 8.48
C GLU A 98 -8.15 1.47 8.99
N TRP A 99 -7.45 0.74 9.88
CA TRP A 99 -7.99 -0.50 10.45
C TRP A 99 -9.31 -0.26 11.19
N SER A 100 -9.36 0.75 12.08
CA SER A 100 -10.57 1.10 12.82
C SER A 100 -11.72 1.49 11.89
N LEU A 101 -11.44 2.31 10.88
CA LEU A 101 -12.41 2.74 9.89
C LEU A 101 -12.96 1.55 9.09
N LEU A 102 -12.08 0.70 8.56
CA LEU A 102 -12.49 -0.48 7.81
C LEU A 102 -13.32 -1.42 8.69
N HIS A 103 -12.90 -1.68 9.94
CA HIS A 103 -13.63 -2.54 10.85
C HIS A 103 -15.07 -2.05 11.09
N ASN A 104 -15.26 -0.74 11.24
CA ASN A 104 -16.55 -0.12 11.49
C ASN A 104 -17.41 0.00 10.23
N ALA A 105 -16.81 0.18 9.06
CA ALA A 105 -17.52 0.48 7.82
C ALA A 105 -17.56 -0.69 6.82
N VAL A 106 -16.84 -1.80 7.08
CA VAL A 106 -16.65 -2.89 6.11
C VAL A 106 -17.95 -3.43 5.52
N ARG A 107 -19.02 -3.55 6.32
CA ARG A 107 -20.32 -4.00 5.81
C ARG A 107 -20.89 -3.04 4.77
N LYS A 108 -20.81 -1.72 5.03
CA LYS A 108 -21.28 -0.67 4.09
C LYS A 108 -20.42 -0.66 2.84
N ILE A 109 -19.07 -0.70 3.00
CA ILE A 109 -18.13 -0.76 1.88
C ILE A 109 -18.42 -2.00 1.02
N SER A 110 -18.64 -3.15 1.64
CA SER A 110 -18.91 -4.40 0.92
C SER A 110 -20.23 -4.36 0.12
N TYR A 111 -21.19 -3.51 0.46
CA TYR A 111 -22.40 -3.37 -0.34
C TYR A 111 -22.14 -2.80 -1.74
N SER A 112 -21.08 -2.01 -1.93
CA SER A 112 -20.69 -1.49 -3.24
C SER A 112 -20.11 -2.54 -4.19
N ILE A 113 -19.80 -3.74 -3.70
CA ILE A 113 -19.29 -4.87 -4.47
C ILE A 113 -20.44 -5.86 -4.68
N SER A 114 -20.80 -6.14 -5.91
CA SER A 114 -21.90 -7.05 -6.25
C SER A 114 -21.45 -8.51 -6.33
N SER A 115 -22.39 -9.44 -6.19
CA SER A 115 -22.11 -10.85 -6.46
C SER A 115 -21.83 -11.02 -7.97
N GLY A 116 -20.76 -11.74 -8.29
CA GLY A 116 -20.27 -11.91 -9.66
C GLY A 116 -19.16 -10.96 -10.05
N ASP A 117 -18.88 -9.91 -9.27
CA ASP A 117 -17.84 -8.92 -9.56
C ASP A 117 -16.43 -9.50 -9.55
N ARG A 118 -15.57 -8.86 -10.35
CA ARG A 118 -14.13 -8.93 -10.16
C ARG A 118 -13.70 -7.88 -9.16
N LEU A 119 -12.95 -8.28 -8.14
CA LEU A 119 -12.36 -7.41 -7.14
C LEU A 119 -10.85 -7.47 -7.26
N ILE A 120 -10.21 -6.37 -7.63
CA ILE A 120 -8.75 -6.30 -7.82
C ILE A 120 -8.16 -5.38 -6.76
N GLU A 121 -7.23 -5.88 -5.97
CA GLU A 121 -6.50 -5.08 -4.98
C GLU A 121 -5.14 -4.66 -5.52
N LEU A 122 -4.90 -3.37 -5.54
CA LEU A 122 -3.66 -2.74 -6.00
C LEU A 122 -2.68 -2.61 -4.83
N GLY A 123 -1.55 -3.35 -4.89
CA GLY A 123 -0.59 -3.44 -3.80
C GLY A 123 -1.12 -4.29 -2.64
N ALA A 124 -1.30 -5.58 -2.86
CA ALA A 124 -1.90 -6.53 -1.91
C ALA A 124 -0.96 -6.90 -0.74
N GLY A 125 -0.30 -5.93 -0.12
CA GLY A 125 0.72 -6.13 0.93
C GLY A 125 0.22 -6.91 2.15
N ASN A 126 -0.23 -6.21 3.20
CA ASN A 126 -0.69 -6.84 4.44
C ASN A 126 -2.14 -7.35 4.32
N MET A 127 -2.32 -8.67 4.32
CA MET A 127 -3.60 -9.35 4.09
C MET A 127 -4.68 -9.12 5.15
N LYS A 128 -4.39 -8.49 6.29
CA LYS A 128 -5.38 -8.34 7.39
C LYS A 128 -6.62 -7.57 6.92
N LYS A 129 -6.42 -6.48 6.18
CA LYS A 129 -7.50 -5.64 5.63
C LYS A 129 -8.28 -6.37 4.54
N THR A 130 -7.56 -7.03 3.65
CA THR A 130 -8.13 -7.87 2.59
C THR A 130 -9.00 -8.97 3.16
N ALA A 131 -8.49 -9.73 4.13
CA ALA A 131 -9.24 -10.81 4.78
C ALA A 131 -10.55 -10.31 5.42
N LEU A 132 -10.53 -9.13 6.07
CA LEU A 132 -11.72 -8.52 6.65
C LEU A 132 -12.82 -8.26 5.59
N ILE A 133 -12.43 -7.70 4.45
CA ILE A 133 -13.37 -7.41 3.35
C ILE A 133 -13.89 -8.71 2.73
N LEU A 134 -13.00 -9.66 2.43
CA LEU A 134 -13.39 -10.93 1.81
C LEU A 134 -14.28 -11.79 2.73
N HIS A 135 -13.99 -11.84 4.04
CA HIS A 135 -14.88 -12.50 5.01
C HIS A 135 -16.26 -11.85 5.06
N THR A 136 -16.33 -10.51 4.97
CA THR A 136 -17.62 -9.82 4.95
C THR A 136 -18.40 -10.12 3.67
N LEU A 137 -17.74 -10.17 2.51
CA LEU A 137 -18.37 -10.56 1.24
C LEU A 137 -18.87 -12.00 1.29
N GLN A 138 -18.09 -12.93 1.86
CA GLN A 138 -18.50 -14.31 2.04
C GLN A 138 -19.70 -14.43 2.98
N ALA A 139 -19.70 -13.69 4.10
CA ALA A 139 -20.84 -13.65 5.04
C ALA A 139 -22.11 -13.05 4.41
N GLN A 140 -21.96 -12.21 3.39
CA GLN A 140 -23.06 -11.69 2.56
C GLN A 140 -23.44 -12.64 1.40
N HIS A 141 -22.89 -13.85 1.36
CA HIS A 141 -23.10 -14.85 0.30
C HIS A 141 -22.76 -14.36 -1.12
N LYS A 142 -21.86 -13.41 -1.26
CA LYS A 142 -21.45 -12.88 -2.56
C LYS A 142 -20.36 -13.75 -3.19
N HIS A 143 -20.56 -14.11 -4.46
CA HIS A 143 -19.53 -14.76 -5.28
C HIS A 143 -18.62 -13.69 -5.87
N VAL A 144 -17.31 -13.74 -5.56
CA VAL A 144 -16.36 -12.73 -6.02
C VAL A 144 -15.09 -13.39 -6.57
N GLN A 145 -14.61 -12.87 -7.69
CA GLN A 145 -13.28 -13.20 -8.21
C GLN A 145 -12.30 -12.15 -7.71
N TYR A 146 -11.54 -12.51 -6.68
CA TYR A 146 -10.52 -11.63 -6.11
C TYR A 146 -9.16 -11.83 -6.79
N PHE A 147 -8.52 -10.72 -7.14
CA PHE A 147 -7.17 -10.66 -7.71
C PHE A 147 -6.28 -9.78 -6.84
N ALA A 148 -5.23 -10.37 -6.26
CA ALA A 148 -4.16 -9.62 -5.64
C ALA A 148 -3.20 -9.13 -6.74
N CYS A 149 -2.94 -7.83 -6.84
CA CYS A 149 -1.97 -7.26 -7.79
C CYS A 149 -0.74 -6.75 -7.03
N ASP A 150 0.44 -7.25 -7.40
CA ASP A 150 1.71 -6.81 -6.80
C ASP A 150 2.87 -7.01 -7.79
N VAL A 151 3.98 -6.27 -7.57
CA VAL A 151 5.20 -6.36 -8.38
C VAL A 151 6.13 -7.48 -7.93
N ASP A 152 6.07 -7.88 -6.65
CA ASP A 152 6.90 -8.95 -6.10
C ASP A 152 6.22 -10.31 -6.22
N ARG A 153 6.82 -11.20 -7.01
CA ARG A 153 6.30 -12.56 -7.25
C ARG A 153 6.24 -13.40 -5.98
N SER A 154 7.24 -13.28 -5.12
CA SER A 154 7.38 -14.11 -3.93
C SER A 154 6.37 -13.70 -2.86
N ALA A 155 6.24 -12.40 -2.61
CA ALA A 155 5.25 -11.82 -1.72
C ALA A 155 3.83 -12.14 -2.20
N LEU A 156 3.55 -11.95 -3.50
CA LEU A 156 2.25 -12.23 -4.09
C LEU A 156 1.85 -13.72 -3.94
N ARG A 157 2.79 -14.64 -4.21
CA ARG A 157 2.54 -16.09 -4.02
C ARG A 157 2.29 -16.44 -2.57
N ARG A 158 3.01 -15.81 -1.63
CA ARG A 158 2.81 -15.98 -0.18
C ARG A 158 1.41 -15.48 0.23
N CYS A 159 1.05 -14.27 -0.19
CA CYS A 159 -0.27 -13.67 0.01
C CYS A 159 -1.41 -14.60 -0.49
N ILE A 160 -1.34 -15.06 -1.74
CA ILE A 160 -2.36 -15.94 -2.31
C ILE A 160 -2.49 -17.24 -1.51
N ARG A 161 -1.39 -17.87 -1.11
CA ARG A 161 -1.43 -19.10 -0.31
C ARG A 161 -2.14 -18.90 1.04
N GLU A 162 -1.85 -17.81 1.73
CA GLU A 162 -2.48 -17.51 3.01
C GLU A 162 -3.97 -17.21 2.84
N LEU A 163 -4.35 -16.45 1.82
CA LEU A 163 -5.75 -16.23 1.51
C LEU A 163 -6.48 -17.52 1.11
N GLN A 164 -5.85 -18.41 0.34
CA GLN A 164 -6.44 -19.71 -0.02
C GLN A 164 -6.69 -20.63 1.19
N LYS A 165 -5.91 -20.49 2.26
CA LYS A 165 -6.19 -21.20 3.54
C LYS A 165 -7.46 -20.68 4.23
N LEU A 166 -7.67 -19.34 4.18
CA LEU A 166 -8.85 -18.69 4.75
C LEU A 166 -10.11 -18.90 3.89
N PHE A 167 -9.92 -18.99 2.57
CA PHE A 167 -11.00 -19.12 1.57
C PHE A 167 -10.77 -20.35 0.69
N PRO A 168 -10.99 -21.59 1.21
CA PRO A 168 -10.78 -22.82 0.45
C PRO A 168 -11.77 -22.92 -0.72
N ALA A 169 -11.29 -23.26 -1.93
CA ALA A 169 -12.11 -23.27 -3.15
C ALA A 169 -13.38 -24.15 -3.07
N LYS A 170 -13.36 -25.21 -2.26
CA LYS A 170 -14.51 -26.14 -2.10
C LYS A 170 -15.64 -25.59 -1.25
N SER A 171 -15.37 -24.60 -0.37
CA SER A 171 -16.31 -24.07 0.62
C SER A 171 -16.46 -22.55 0.60
N SER A 172 -15.73 -21.85 -0.26
CA SER A 172 -15.74 -20.39 -0.34
C SER A 172 -16.39 -19.91 -1.63
N ASN A 173 -17.15 -18.83 -1.52
CA ASN A 173 -17.66 -18.06 -2.65
C ASN A 173 -16.61 -17.11 -3.24
N ILE A 174 -15.40 -17.06 -2.65
CA ILE A 174 -14.31 -16.17 -3.06
C ILE A 174 -13.26 -16.98 -3.85
N LYS A 175 -13.05 -16.62 -5.10
CA LYS A 175 -12.02 -17.24 -5.95
C LYS A 175 -10.75 -16.37 -5.92
N ILE A 176 -9.67 -16.89 -5.32
CA ILE A 176 -8.40 -16.15 -5.13
C ILE A 176 -7.46 -16.37 -6.32
N GLN A 177 -6.96 -15.28 -6.90
CA GLN A 177 -6.01 -15.25 -8.02
C GLN A 177 -4.98 -14.13 -7.80
N GLY A 178 -3.93 -14.08 -8.63
CA GLY A 178 -2.91 -13.02 -8.59
C GLY A 178 -2.64 -12.42 -9.96
N LEU A 179 -2.30 -11.14 -9.97
CA LEU A 179 -1.77 -10.39 -11.10
C LEU A 179 -0.37 -9.91 -10.75
N LEU A 180 0.65 -10.43 -11.44
CA LEU A 180 2.03 -10.01 -11.25
C LEU A 180 2.35 -8.88 -12.21
N GLY A 181 2.53 -7.68 -11.71
CA GLY A 181 2.85 -6.49 -12.50
C GLY A 181 2.67 -5.19 -11.72
N THR A 182 2.96 -4.09 -12.37
CA THR A 182 2.75 -2.72 -11.84
C THR A 182 1.27 -2.31 -11.96
N TYR A 183 0.94 -1.12 -11.45
CA TYR A 183 -0.40 -0.55 -11.62
C TYR A 183 -0.73 -0.28 -13.10
N GLU A 184 0.27 0.14 -13.88
CA GLU A 184 0.14 0.35 -15.33
C GLU A 184 -0.09 -0.97 -16.07
N ASP A 185 0.58 -2.05 -15.65
CA ASP A 185 0.38 -3.38 -16.21
C ASP A 185 -1.03 -3.90 -15.92
N CYS A 186 -1.51 -3.68 -14.68
CA CYS A 186 -2.88 -4.01 -14.27
C CYS A 186 -3.91 -3.21 -15.09
N ALA A 187 -3.69 -1.91 -15.28
CA ALA A 187 -4.58 -1.07 -16.08
C ALA A 187 -4.61 -1.50 -17.56
N ALA A 188 -3.46 -1.87 -18.12
CA ALA A 188 -3.37 -2.41 -19.48
C ALA A 188 -4.07 -3.77 -19.60
N TRP A 189 -3.86 -4.66 -18.63
CA TRP A 189 -4.51 -5.95 -18.56
C TRP A 189 -6.03 -5.83 -18.53
N LEU A 190 -6.57 -4.89 -17.73
CA LEU A 190 -8.01 -4.63 -17.67
C LEU A 190 -8.61 -4.20 -19.01
N LYS A 191 -7.90 -3.38 -19.78
CA LYS A 191 -8.35 -2.95 -21.11
C LYS A 191 -8.44 -4.11 -22.10
N CYS A 192 -7.53 -5.08 -22.00
CA CYS A 192 -7.48 -6.27 -22.87
C CYS A 192 -8.40 -7.40 -22.38
N ASN A 193 -8.66 -7.49 -21.07
CA ASN A 193 -9.43 -8.57 -20.45
C ASN A 193 -10.81 -8.07 -19.98
N LYS A 194 -11.59 -7.55 -20.91
CA LYS A 194 -12.96 -7.14 -20.63
C LYS A 194 -13.76 -8.30 -20.04
N SER A 195 -14.63 -8.02 -19.11
CA SER A 195 -15.52 -8.97 -18.46
C SER A 195 -16.95 -8.48 -18.61
N ASN A 196 -17.89 -9.40 -18.67
CA ASN A 196 -19.31 -9.06 -18.58
C ASN A 196 -19.71 -8.66 -17.15
N SER A 197 -18.89 -9.02 -16.15
CA SER A 197 -19.08 -8.62 -14.75
C SER A 197 -18.39 -7.29 -14.49
N HIS A 198 -18.97 -6.51 -13.57
CA HIS A 198 -18.37 -5.27 -13.09
C HIS A 198 -17.01 -5.54 -12.43
N THR A 199 -16.11 -4.57 -12.48
CA THR A 199 -14.81 -4.63 -11.83
C THR A 199 -14.72 -3.54 -10.79
N SER A 200 -14.49 -3.94 -9.54
CA SER A 200 -14.18 -3.04 -8.43
C SER A 200 -12.68 -3.12 -8.13
N LEU A 201 -12.02 -1.98 -8.05
CA LEU A 201 -10.62 -1.90 -7.65
C LEU A 201 -10.55 -1.46 -6.18
N MET A 202 -9.69 -2.09 -5.39
CA MET A 202 -9.34 -1.64 -4.05
C MET A 202 -7.93 -1.07 -4.05
N TRP A 203 -7.75 0.12 -3.51
CA TRP A 203 -6.45 0.74 -3.31
C TRP A 203 -6.35 1.23 -1.86
N LEU A 204 -5.90 0.34 -1.00
CA LEU A 204 -5.85 0.53 0.44
C LEU A 204 -4.45 0.97 0.91
N GLY A 205 -4.32 1.34 2.19
CA GLY A 205 -3.04 1.64 2.82
C GLY A 205 -2.45 3.00 2.46
N ASN A 206 -3.24 3.93 1.98
CA ASN A 206 -2.78 5.26 1.55
C ASN A 206 -1.71 5.24 0.43
N SER A 207 -1.50 4.10 -0.24
CA SER A 207 -0.39 3.95 -1.20
C SER A 207 -0.61 4.71 -2.52
N MET A 208 -1.86 5.05 -2.89
CA MET A 208 -2.12 5.98 -3.97
C MET A 208 -1.54 7.38 -3.70
N ALA A 209 -1.47 7.77 -2.44
CA ALA A 209 -0.91 9.06 -2.05
C ALA A 209 0.63 9.10 -2.04
N ASN A 210 1.31 8.04 -2.45
CA ASN A 210 2.73 8.08 -2.78
C ASN A 210 3.00 8.80 -4.12
N PHE A 211 1.98 8.99 -4.91
CA PHE A 211 1.98 9.79 -6.14
C PHE A 211 1.62 11.26 -5.84
N THR A 212 1.95 12.17 -6.76
CA THR A 212 1.41 13.54 -6.70
C THR A 212 -0.09 13.53 -7.00
N PRO A 213 -0.86 14.57 -6.62
CA PRO A 213 -2.27 14.68 -6.98
C PRO A 213 -2.55 14.49 -8.46
N ARG A 214 -1.68 15.01 -9.34
CA ARG A 214 -1.78 14.88 -10.79
C ARG A 214 -1.58 13.42 -11.23
N GLU A 215 -0.50 12.77 -10.77
CA GLU A 215 -0.23 11.36 -11.07
C GLU A 215 -1.37 10.46 -10.58
N ALA A 216 -1.88 10.70 -9.36
CA ALA A 216 -3.04 9.98 -8.81
C ALA A 216 -4.29 10.15 -9.68
N SER A 217 -4.56 11.36 -10.15
CA SER A 217 -5.66 11.63 -11.10
C SER A 217 -5.50 10.85 -12.41
N GLU A 218 -4.28 10.75 -12.95
CA GLU A 218 -3.98 9.99 -14.16
C GLU A 218 -4.24 8.48 -13.97
N TYR A 219 -3.85 7.90 -12.81
CA TYR A 219 -4.16 6.51 -12.46
C TYR A 219 -5.67 6.27 -12.32
N ILE A 220 -6.37 7.11 -11.56
CA ILE A 220 -7.83 7.01 -11.42
C ILE A 220 -8.49 7.04 -12.79
N ARG A 221 -8.12 7.98 -13.65
CA ARG A 221 -8.64 8.08 -15.04
C ARG A 221 -8.40 6.81 -15.83
N SER A 222 -7.20 6.25 -15.72
CA SER A 222 -6.82 5.01 -16.43
C SER A 222 -7.71 3.84 -16.03
N PHE A 223 -8.00 3.68 -14.73
CA PHE A 223 -8.84 2.59 -14.22
C PHE A 223 -10.33 2.84 -14.53
N LEU A 224 -10.84 4.06 -14.31
CA LEU A 224 -12.23 4.38 -14.61
C LEU A 224 -12.55 4.26 -16.11
N SER A 225 -11.57 4.49 -17.00
CA SER A 225 -11.75 4.30 -18.45
C SER A 225 -12.07 2.86 -18.85
N SER A 226 -11.75 1.89 -17.99
CA SER A 226 -12.06 0.46 -18.17
C SER A 226 -13.48 0.09 -17.70
N GLY A 227 -14.29 1.06 -17.26
CA GLY A 227 -15.64 0.82 -16.71
C GLY A 227 -15.64 0.30 -15.28
N SER A 228 -14.53 0.46 -14.55
CA SER A 228 -14.39 0.02 -13.17
C SER A 228 -14.87 1.09 -12.18
N SER A 229 -15.23 0.67 -10.96
CA SER A 229 -15.27 1.52 -9.76
C SER A 229 -14.03 1.32 -8.90
N MET A 230 -13.74 2.28 -8.00
CA MET A 230 -12.58 2.20 -7.13
C MET A 230 -12.97 2.45 -5.68
N ILE A 231 -12.42 1.66 -4.78
CA ILE A 231 -12.49 1.84 -3.32
C ILE A 231 -11.10 2.25 -2.88
N ILE A 232 -10.92 3.50 -2.47
CA ILE A 232 -9.62 4.10 -2.21
C ILE A 232 -9.55 4.55 -0.75
N ALA A 233 -8.52 4.12 -0.02
CA ALA A 233 -8.30 4.54 1.36
C ALA A 233 -7.18 5.59 1.42
N LEU A 234 -7.47 6.76 1.99
CA LEU A 234 -6.59 7.92 2.00
C LEU A 234 -6.55 8.62 3.34
N ASP A 235 -5.35 9.05 3.69
CA ASP A 235 -5.06 9.87 4.86
C ASP A 235 -5.20 11.36 4.53
N GLY A 236 -5.98 12.07 5.33
CA GLY A 236 -6.22 13.50 5.23
C GLY A 236 -5.73 14.30 6.44
N CYS A 237 -4.90 13.70 7.30
CA CYS A 237 -4.35 14.35 8.50
C CYS A 237 -3.57 15.60 8.11
N GLN A 238 -3.79 16.70 8.85
CA GLN A 238 -3.08 17.99 8.67
C GLN A 238 -2.23 18.37 9.88
N ASP A 239 -2.25 17.56 10.93
CA ASP A 239 -1.40 17.73 12.09
C ASP A 239 0.04 17.35 11.77
N GLN A 240 0.89 18.37 11.56
CA GLN A 240 2.27 18.20 11.14
C GLN A 240 3.13 17.47 12.19
N GLU A 241 2.86 17.70 13.48
CA GLU A 241 3.58 17.02 14.56
C GLU A 241 3.24 15.52 14.59
N GLN A 242 1.97 15.17 14.41
CA GLN A 242 1.54 13.79 14.32
C GLN A 242 2.09 13.10 13.09
N ILE A 243 2.12 13.81 11.95
CA ILE A 243 2.74 13.32 10.70
C ILE A 243 4.24 13.08 10.92
N ALA A 244 4.96 14.05 11.48
CA ALA A 244 6.39 13.92 11.75
C ALA A 244 6.68 12.71 12.66
N ARG A 245 5.98 12.57 13.80
CA ARG A 245 6.11 11.40 14.68
C ARG A 245 5.93 10.08 13.93
N SER A 246 4.94 10.00 13.03
CA SER A 246 4.66 8.78 12.25
C SER A 246 5.74 8.45 11.22
N TYR A 247 6.26 9.45 10.55
CA TYR A 247 7.11 9.24 9.36
C TYR A 247 8.60 9.44 9.63
N GLU A 248 8.99 9.99 10.79
CA GLU A 248 10.38 10.26 11.16
C GLU A 248 10.89 9.35 12.28
N GLY A 249 10.04 8.43 12.77
CA GLY A 249 10.40 7.41 13.76
C GLY A 249 11.41 6.38 13.21
N GLN A 250 12.03 5.65 14.15
CA GLN A 250 13.12 4.71 13.85
C GLN A 250 12.72 3.65 12.81
N CYS A 251 11.54 3.02 12.93
CA CYS A 251 11.09 1.99 11.99
C CYS A 251 10.98 2.54 10.57
N ASN A 252 10.42 3.75 10.42
CA ASN A 252 10.28 4.36 9.09
C ASN A 252 11.63 4.80 8.52
N ARG A 253 12.55 5.29 9.37
CA ARG A 253 13.93 5.59 8.98
C ARG A 253 14.62 4.35 8.38
N GLU A 254 14.53 3.21 9.06
CA GLU A 254 15.13 1.96 8.61
C GLU A 254 14.50 1.47 7.29
N PHE A 255 13.17 1.58 7.18
CA PHE A 255 12.46 1.24 5.95
C PHE A 255 12.91 2.10 4.77
N VAL A 256 12.99 3.42 4.95
CA VAL A 256 13.40 4.33 3.86
C VAL A 256 14.86 4.13 3.49
N LEU A 257 15.76 4.03 4.48
CA LEU A 257 17.20 3.82 4.22
C LEU A 257 17.49 2.47 3.53
N ASN A 258 16.60 1.47 3.63
CA ASN A 258 16.73 0.20 2.91
C ASN A 258 16.79 0.37 1.38
N GLY A 259 16.29 1.46 0.84
CA GLY A 259 16.38 1.75 -0.60
C GLY A 259 17.83 1.85 -1.11
N LEU A 260 18.78 2.30 -0.29
CA LEU A 260 20.18 2.45 -0.67
C LEU A 260 20.90 1.11 -0.90
N PRO A 261 20.91 0.16 0.06
CA PRO A 261 21.48 -1.16 -0.19
C PRO A 261 20.75 -1.93 -1.29
N HIS A 262 19.44 -1.75 -1.46
CA HIS A 262 18.73 -2.37 -2.57
C HIS A 262 19.15 -1.77 -3.92
N ALA A 263 19.38 -0.46 -4.01
CA ALA A 263 19.94 0.17 -5.21
C ALA A 263 21.32 -0.42 -5.54
N ASN A 264 22.21 -0.57 -4.54
CA ASN A 264 23.52 -1.20 -4.71
C ASN A 264 23.41 -2.62 -5.25
N GLN A 265 22.49 -3.42 -4.70
CA GLN A 265 22.26 -4.79 -5.16
C GLN A 265 21.85 -4.84 -6.64
N LEU A 266 20.96 -3.95 -7.07
CA LEU A 266 20.48 -3.90 -8.47
C LEU A 266 21.56 -3.38 -9.43
N LEU A 267 22.38 -2.44 -8.97
CA LEU A 267 23.47 -1.84 -9.75
C LEU A 267 24.72 -2.73 -9.80
N GLY A 268 24.83 -3.73 -8.93
CA GLY A 268 26.04 -4.53 -8.78
C GLY A 268 27.24 -3.73 -8.25
N THR A 269 27.00 -2.71 -7.42
CA THR A 269 28.02 -1.80 -6.88
C THR A 269 27.78 -1.53 -5.39
N ASN A 270 28.72 -0.82 -4.74
CA ASN A 270 28.56 -0.25 -3.41
C ASN A 270 28.60 1.28 -3.45
N ALA A 271 28.02 1.88 -4.50
CA ALA A 271 28.05 3.33 -4.70
C ALA A 271 27.36 4.11 -3.57
N PHE A 272 26.30 3.55 -2.98
CA PHE A 272 25.57 4.16 -1.88
C PHE A 272 26.01 3.55 -0.54
N ASP A 273 27.00 4.13 0.15
CA ASP A 273 27.29 3.78 1.55
C ASP A 273 26.21 4.40 2.45
N ILE A 274 25.45 3.59 3.16
CA ILE A 274 24.35 4.04 4.02
C ILE A 274 24.82 5.04 5.10
N ASN A 275 26.08 4.97 5.53
CA ASN A 275 26.65 5.85 6.54
C ASN A 275 26.86 7.28 6.02
N ASP A 276 26.94 7.45 4.70
CA ASP A 276 27.12 8.74 4.06
C ASP A 276 25.81 9.53 3.89
N TRP A 277 24.68 8.89 4.25
CA TRP A 277 23.36 9.46 4.09
C TRP A 277 22.61 9.58 5.40
N GLU A 278 21.87 10.65 5.53
CA GLU A 278 20.91 10.85 6.61
C GLU A 278 19.49 10.79 6.06
N PHE A 279 18.58 10.16 6.81
CA PHE A 279 17.16 10.24 6.54
C PHE A 279 16.59 11.54 7.12
N VAL A 280 15.87 12.31 6.28
CA VAL A 280 15.16 13.52 6.70
C VAL A 280 13.75 13.53 6.12
N GLY A 281 12.75 13.71 6.99
CA GLY A 281 11.37 13.99 6.61
C GLY A 281 11.12 15.48 6.42
N ARG A 282 10.25 15.87 5.48
CA ARG A 282 9.86 17.26 5.26
C ARG A 282 8.38 17.34 4.89
N TRP A 283 7.67 18.27 5.51
CA TRP A 283 6.31 18.60 5.12
C TRP A 283 6.30 19.58 3.93
N ASN A 284 5.58 19.19 2.88
CA ASN A 284 5.34 20.03 1.71
C ASN A 284 3.88 20.51 1.74
N SER A 285 3.66 21.72 2.26
CA SER A 285 2.32 22.31 2.40
C SER A 285 1.62 22.60 1.06
N LYS A 286 2.37 22.82 -0.01
CA LYS A 286 1.79 23.08 -1.35
C LYS A 286 1.13 21.84 -1.96
N LEU A 287 1.70 20.66 -1.67
CA LEU A 287 1.20 19.38 -2.19
C LEU A 287 0.43 18.60 -1.13
N TRP A 288 0.43 19.06 0.13
CA TRP A 288 -0.09 18.32 1.29
C TRP A 288 0.53 16.92 1.36
N MET A 289 1.86 16.88 1.37
CA MET A 289 2.62 15.63 1.35
C MET A 289 3.75 15.69 2.37
N HIS A 290 3.97 14.57 3.05
CA HIS A 290 5.24 14.30 3.71
C HIS A 290 6.19 13.70 2.66
N GLU A 291 7.40 14.24 2.55
CA GLU A 291 8.44 13.78 1.63
C GLU A 291 9.66 13.29 2.42
N SER A 292 10.16 12.12 2.08
CA SER A 292 11.35 11.51 2.70
C SER A 292 12.55 11.65 1.78
N PHE A 293 13.69 12.02 2.36
CA PHE A 293 14.93 12.29 1.63
C PHE A 293 16.10 11.52 2.22
N TYR A 294 17.03 11.13 1.35
CA TYR A 294 18.42 10.86 1.70
C TYR A 294 19.18 12.16 1.59
N VAL A 295 19.88 12.60 2.63
CA VAL A 295 20.66 13.84 2.70
C VAL A 295 22.13 13.48 2.84
N ALA A 296 22.98 14.00 1.96
CA ALA A 296 24.41 13.75 2.00
C ALA A 296 25.05 14.34 3.26
N ARG A 297 25.74 13.51 4.06
CA ARG A 297 26.42 13.92 5.31
C ARG A 297 27.74 14.61 5.08
N LYS A 298 28.31 14.48 3.88
CA LYS A 298 29.57 15.05 3.41
C LYS A 298 29.52 15.25 1.90
N ASP A 299 30.53 15.86 1.34
CA ASP A 299 30.68 15.88 -0.11
C ASP A 299 30.95 14.48 -0.64
N LEU A 300 30.19 14.04 -1.65
CA LEU A 300 30.18 12.68 -2.19
C LEU A 300 30.37 12.68 -3.71
N ALA A 301 31.01 11.64 -4.21
CA ALA A 301 31.04 11.30 -5.62
C ALA A 301 30.55 9.86 -5.79
N LEU A 302 29.38 9.67 -6.42
CA LEU A 302 28.79 8.37 -6.68
C LEU A 302 29.02 7.98 -8.13
N THR A 303 29.66 6.85 -8.37
CA THR A 303 29.79 6.30 -9.72
C THR A 303 28.74 5.23 -9.95
N VAL A 304 27.82 5.50 -10.86
CA VAL A 304 26.69 4.62 -11.21
C VAL A 304 26.64 4.45 -12.72
N CYS A 305 26.70 3.23 -13.21
CA CYS A 305 26.67 2.90 -14.64
C CYS A 305 27.70 3.68 -15.48
N GLY A 306 28.90 3.91 -14.93
CA GLY A 306 29.99 4.62 -15.61
C GLY A 306 29.91 6.15 -15.57
N GLU A 307 28.85 6.72 -14.98
CA GLU A 307 28.71 8.17 -14.77
C GLU A 307 28.96 8.54 -13.31
N THR A 308 29.59 9.69 -13.04
CA THR A 308 29.85 10.17 -11.69
C THR A 308 28.94 11.34 -11.34
N TYR A 309 28.22 11.20 -10.22
CA TYR A 309 27.29 12.19 -9.69
C TYR A 309 27.88 12.79 -8.42
N HIS A 310 28.08 14.10 -8.43
CA HIS A 310 28.61 14.83 -7.27
C HIS A 310 27.48 15.33 -6.39
N PHE A 311 27.66 15.22 -5.10
CA PHE A 311 26.78 15.77 -4.07
C PHE A 311 27.62 16.59 -3.09
N ARG A 312 27.18 17.78 -2.79
CA ARG A 312 27.69 18.55 -1.66
C ARG A 312 27.00 18.10 -0.39
N MET A 313 27.65 18.28 0.74
CA MET A 313 27.01 18.09 2.04
C MET A 313 25.67 18.83 2.10
N GLY A 314 24.61 18.15 2.55
CA GLY A 314 23.24 18.69 2.62
C GLY A 314 22.41 18.53 1.34
N GLU A 315 23.00 18.16 0.18
CA GLU A 315 22.22 17.85 -1.02
C GLU A 315 21.41 16.56 -0.83
N THR A 316 20.30 16.45 -1.56
CA THR A 316 19.27 15.45 -1.28
C THR A 316 18.90 14.60 -2.48
N ILE A 317 18.54 13.35 -2.20
CA ILE A 317 17.78 12.49 -3.12
C ILE A 317 16.42 12.22 -2.47
N ARG A 318 15.32 12.60 -3.13
CA ARG A 318 14.00 12.26 -2.63
C ARG A 318 13.74 10.76 -2.81
N SER A 319 13.33 10.08 -1.73
CA SER A 319 13.01 8.66 -1.72
C SER A 319 11.53 8.39 -1.99
N ILE A 320 10.67 8.75 -1.06
CA ILE A 320 9.23 8.48 -1.14
C ILE A 320 8.42 9.68 -0.66
N ARG A 321 7.17 9.75 -1.08
CA ARG A 321 6.18 10.73 -0.63
C ARG A 321 5.01 10.01 0.03
N SER A 322 4.29 10.74 0.89
CA SER A 322 3.00 10.30 1.43
C SER A 322 2.05 11.49 1.50
N GLY A 323 1.07 11.51 0.63
CA GLY A 323 0.03 12.55 0.62
C GLY A 323 -0.87 12.45 1.86
N LYS A 324 -1.29 13.63 2.31
CA LYS A 324 -2.21 13.84 3.40
C LYS A 324 -3.35 14.71 2.86
N TRP A 325 -4.23 14.09 2.07
CA TRP A 325 -5.20 14.81 1.29
C TRP A 325 -6.55 14.89 1.99
N PRO A 326 -6.98 16.08 2.45
CA PRO A 326 -8.32 16.27 2.98
C PRO A 326 -9.38 15.87 1.97
N LYS A 327 -10.58 15.52 2.45
CA LYS A 327 -11.70 15.08 1.62
C LYS A 327 -11.94 15.96 0.39
N MET A 328 -11.86 17.28 0.55
CA MET A 328 -12.03 18.21 -0.58
C MET A 328 -10.97 18.02 -1.65
N LYS A 329 -9.70 17.78 -1.27
CA LYS A 329 -8.62 17.50 -2.23
C LYS A 329 -8.82 16.17 -2.94
N VAL A 330 -9.29 15.15 -2.23
CA VAL A 330 -9.64 13.86 -2.84
C VAL A 330 -10.75 14.04 -3.90
N MET A 331 -11.79 14.80 -3.58
CA MET A 331 -12.86 15.10 -4.53
C MET A 331 -12.36 15.85 -5.76
N GLU A 332 -11.43 16.80 -5.59
CA GLU A 332 -10.76 17.52 -6.68
C GLU A 332 -9.99 16.56 -7.60
N ILE A 333 -9.13 15.70 -7.02
CA ILE A 333 -8.34 14.70 -7.75
C ILE A 333 -9.26 13.77 -8.56
N CYS A 334 -10.33 13.28 -7.94
CA CYS A 334 -11.31 12.42 -8.62
C CYS A 334 -12.01 13.15 -9.79
N ARG A 335 -12.39 14.41 -9.61
CA ARG A 335 -13.01 15.24 -10.66
C ARG A 335 -12.04 15.47 -11.83
N GLU A 336 -10.77 15.79 -11.55
CA GLU A 336 -9.73 15.94 -12.59
C GLU A 336 -9.53 14.63 -13.36
N ALA A 337 -9.73 13.48 -12.71
CA ALA A 337 -9.70 12.17 -13.36
C ALA A 337 -10.92 11.89 -14.26
N GLY A 338 -11.95 12.74 -14.26
CA GLY A 338 -13.23 12.48 -14.91
C GLY A 338 -14.11 11.51 -14.13
N GLY A 339 -13.88 11.40 -12.82
CA GLY A 339 -14.64 10.58 -11.90
C GLY A 339 -15.39 11.40 -10.86
N LYS A 340 -16.20 10.70 -10.08
CA LYS A 340 -16.97 11.25 -8.96
C LYS A 340 -16.83 10.37 -7.73
N VAL A 341 -16.70 10.99 -6.56
CA VAL A 341 -16.86 10.29 -5.28
C VAL A 341 -18.37 10.02 -5.11
N MET A 342 -18.74 8.76 -5.18
CA MET A 342 -20.12 8.28 -5.09
C MET A 342 -20.55 8.13 -3.62
N ASP A 343 -19.63 7.71 -2.76
CA ASP A 343 -19.82 7.55 -1.32
C ASP A 343 -18.48 7.69 -0.59
N SER A 344 -18.51 7.97 0.71
CA SER A 344 -17.31 8.08 1.53
C SER A 344 -17.59 7.71 2.98
N TRP A 345 -16.68 6.96 3.57
CA TRP A 345 -16.68 6.60 4.98
C TRP A 345 -15.47 7.23 5.64
N MET A 346 -15.69 8.00 6.71
CA MET A 346 -14.64 8.73 7.41
C MET A 346 -14.47 8.17 8.83
N ASN A 347 -13.26 8.30 9.39
CA ASN A 347 -13.07 8.13 10.84
C ASN A 347 -13.74 9.27 11.62
N CYS A 348 -13.85 9.14 12.94
CA CYS A 348 -14.54 10.13 13.78
C CYS A 348 -13.94 11.54 13.69
N GLU A 349 -12.64 11.66 13.40
CA GLU A 349 -11.91 12.92 13.29
C GLU A 349 -11.93 13.51 11.87
N GLU A 350 -12.57 12.81 10.92
CA GLU A 350 -12.58 13.13 9.48
C GLU A 350 -11.18 13.28 8.84
N THR A 351 -10.18 12.64 9.43
CA THR A 351 -8.78 12.72 9.03
C THR A 351 -8.30 11.49 8.24
N TYR A 352 -9.12 10.45 8.13
CA TYR A 352 -8.87 9.29 7.29
C TYR A 352 -10.17 8.84 6.62
N GLY A 353 -10.14 8.57 5.32
CA GLY A 353 -11.34 8.23 4.57
C GLY A 353 -11.16 7.03 3.65
N VAL A 354 -12.25 6.28 3.46
CA VAL A 354 -12.44 5.33 2.37
C VAL A 354 -13.46 5.92 1.42
N TYR A 355 -13.11 5.98 0.15
CA TYR A 355 -13.90 6.65 -0.89
C TYR A 355 -14.31 5.66 -1.97
N LEU A 356 -15.58 5.61 -2.31
CA LEU A 356 -16.08 4.91 -3.49
C LEU A 356 -16.07 5.90 -4.65
N VAL A 357 -15.29 5.61 -5.68
CA VAL A 357 -15.13 6.45 -6.86
C VAL A 357 -15.67 5.73 -8.08
N GLY A 358 -16.52 6.38 -8.83
CA GLY A 358 -17.09 5.89 -10.08
C GLY A 358 -16.93 6.91 -11.22
N LYS A 359 -17.29 6.51 -12.42
CA LYS A 359 -17.37 7.42 -13.56
C LYS A 359 -18.58 8.34 -13.39
N HIS A 360 -18.49 9.57 -13.94
CA HIS A 360 -19.64 10.47 -14.03
C HIS A 360 -20.75 9.87 -14.86
#